data_be63653b31dacb6ec15d1ee492f08f41
#
_entry.id   be63653b31dacb6ec15d1ee492f08f41
#
_cell.length_a   1.000
_cell.length_b   1.000
_cell.length_c   1.000
_cell.angle_alpha   90.00
_cell.angle_beta   90.00
_cell.angle_gamma   90.00
#
_symmetry.space_group_name_H-M   'P 1'
#
loop_
_entity.id
_entity.type
_entity.pdbx_description
1 polymer ?
#
loop_
_entity_poly.entity_id
_entity_poly.type
_entity_poly.pdbx_seq_one_letter_code
_entity_poly.pdbx_strand_id
1 'polypeptide(L)'
;AYQAYFLVYAAETPKEVLGIYADLTGHAPKFPHWAAGFWQSRMRYETQDELMKVAREYKKRGLPLAAIVIDFFHWPEQGEWMFDERFWPDPKAMVDELKEMGVEPVVSIWPTTNPNSRYYREMDEANMLIRTENGTYGTFDFYGMQTFIDTTNPETRKYVWKLVKEHYYDLGIRNFWL
;
A
#
# COMPACT_ATOMS: atom_id res chain seq x y z
N ALA A 1 8.15 15.05 21.69
CA ALA A 1 7.62 15.98 20.67
C ALA A 1 8.19 17.38 20.92
N TYR A 2 8.76 18.00 19.88
CA TYR A 2 9.32 19.36 19.97
C TYR A 2 8.24 20.45 19.82
N GLN A 3 7.05 20.07 19.37
CA GLN A 3 5.96 20.99 19.10
C GLN A 3 4.61 20.28 19.23
N ALA A 4 3.62 20.94 19.86
CA ALA A 4 2.25 20.47 19.95
C ALA A 4 1.31 21.63 19.58
N TYR A 5 0.27 21.32 18.82
CA TYR A 5 -0.79 22.24 18.44
C TYR A 5 -2.11 21.78 19.06
N PHE A 6 -2.81 22.71 19.68
CA PHE A 6 -4.15 22.50 20.21
C PHE A 6 -5.12 23.40 19.45
N LEU A 7 -6.15 22.79 18.87
CA LEU A 7 -7.21 23.48 18.16
C LEU A 7 -8.50 23.31 18.95
N VAL A 8 -9.15 24.39 19.27
CA VAL A 8 -10.43 24.38 20.00
C VAL A 8 -11.51 24.91 19.06
N TYR A 9 -12.55 24.13 18.87
CA TYR A 9 -13.71 24.49 18.05
C TYR A 9 -14.91 24.77 18.94
N ALA A 10 -15.63 25.84 18.65
CA ALA A 10 -16.89 26.16 19.27
C ALA A 10 -17.97 26.31 18.19
N ALA A 11 -19.05 25.56 18.31
CA ALA A 11 -20.19 25.61 17.42
C ALA A 11 -21.47 25.19 18.16
N GLU A 12 -22.63 25.50 17.60
CA GLU A 12 -23.92 25.22 18.25
C GLU A 12 -24.30 23.74 18.11
N THR A 13 -23.82 23.05 17.07
CA THR A 13 -24.17 21.65 16.79
C THR A 13 -22.94 20.78 16.50
N PRO A 14 -22.99 19.46 16.79
CA PRO A 14 -21.93 18.53 16.43
C PRO A 14 -21.61 18.51 14.92
N LYS A 15 -22.63 18.74 14.08
CA LYS A 15 -22.45 18.81 12.62
C LYS A 15 -21.55 20.00 12.22
N GLU A 16 -21.74 21.13 12.85
CA GLU A 16 -20.89 22.31 12.60
C GLU A 16 -19.47 22.08 13.07
N VAL A 17 -19.27 21.47 14.25
CA VAL A 17 -17.92 21.09 14.73
C VAL A 17 -17.20 20.18 13.73
N LEU A 18 -17.88 19.17 13.21
CA LEU A 18 -17.33 18.28 12.18
C LEU A 18 -17.05 18.99 10.86
N GLY A 19 -17.90 19.98 10.50
CA GLY A 19 -17.65 20.84 9.33
C GLY A 19 -16.37 21.65 9.49
N ILE A 20 -16.21 22.36 10.60
CA ILE A 20 -14.99 23.14 10.90
C ILE A 20 -13.75 22.24 10.89
N TYR A 21 -13.83 21.05 11.48
CA TYR A 21 -12.75 20.10 11.48
C TYR A 21 -12.38 19.65 10.05
N ALA A 22 -13.37 19.31 9.23
CA ALA A 22 -13.16 18.91 7.85
C ALA A 22 -12.57 20.03 6.97
N ASP A 23 -12.98 21.28 7.19
CA ASP A 23 -12.43 22.44 6.50
C ASP A 23 -10.94 22.65 6.80
N LEU A 24 -10.51 22.35 8.02
CA LEU A 24 -9.11 22.49 8.45
C LEU A 24 -8.24 21.30 8.07
N THR A 25 -8.79 20.08 8.06
CA THR A 25 -8.04 18.83 7.84
C THR A 25 -8.21 18.25 6.44
N GLY A 26 -9.15 18.79 5.67
CA GLY A 26 -9.56 18.29 4.37
C GLY A 26 -10.81 17.43 4.44
N HIS A 27 -11.67 17.60 3.45
CA HIS A 27 -12.87 16.78 3.30
C HIS A 27 -12.53 15.41 2.73
N ALA A 28 -13.21 14.37 3.23
CA ALA A 28 -13.09 13.03 2.68
C ALA A 28 -13.51 13.01 1.19
N PRO A 29 -12.75 12.35 0.31
CA PRO A 29 -13.14 12.18 -1.07
C PRO A 29 -14.42 11.32 -1.18
N LYS A 30 -15.09 11.42 -2.33
CA LYS A 30 -16.25 10.57 -2.59
C LYS A 30 -15.83 9.10 -2.53
N PHE A 31 -16.49 8.34 -1.65
CA PHE A 31 -16.21 6.92 -1.48
C PHE A 31 -16.54 6.15 -2.78
N PRO A 32 -15.61 5.39 -3.37
CA PRO A 32 -15.86 4.68 -4.61
C PRO A 32 -16.81 3.51 -4.38
N HIS A 33 -17.71 3.28 -5.32
CA HIS A 33 -18.79 2.30 -5.18
C HIS A 33 -18.28 0.87 -4.91
N TRP A 34 -17.20 0.47 -5.58
CA TRP A 34 -16.60 -0.85 -5.42
C TRP A 34 -16.09 -1.09 -3.99
N ALA A 35 -15.60 -0.04 -3.31
CA ALA A 35 -15.04 -0.16 -1.97
C ALA A 35 -16.09 -0.50 -0.89
N ALA A 36 -17.40 -0.28 -1.18
CA ALA A 36 -18.50 -0.72 -0.35
C ALA A 36 -18.91 -2.20 -0.57
N GLY A 37 -18.33 -2.86 -1.56
CA GLY A 37 -18.60 -4.26 -1.88
C GLY A 37 -17.77 -5.24 -1.05
N PHE A 38 -17.89 -6.52 -1.38
CA PHE A 38 -17.16 -7.58 -0.69
C PHE A 38 -15.69 -7.61 -1.12
N TRP A 39 -14.79 -7.64 -0.15
CA TRP A 39 -13.34 -7.77 -0.33
C TRP A 39 -12.89 -9.15 0.09
N GLN A 40 -12.20 -9.84 -0.79
CA GLN A 40 -11.57 -11.11 -0.49
C GLN A 40 -10.09 -10.88 -0.16
N SER A 41 -9.70 -11.30 1.02
CA SER A 41 -8.32 -11.31 1.47
C SER A 41 -7.98 -12.67 2.07
N ARG A 42 -6.69 -12.96 2.08
CA ARG A 42 -6.10 -14.10 2.76
C ARG A 42 -4.69 -13.70 3.22
N MET A 43 -4.25 -14.17 4.33
CA MET A 43 -2.87 -14.04 4.78
C MET A 43 -2.09 -15.31 4.37
N ARG A 44 -1.58 -15.44 3.19
CA ARG A 44 -1.58 -14.62 1.95
C ARG A 44 -1.83 -15.54 0.75
N TYR A 45 -2.08 -15.03 -0.42
CA TYR A 45 -1.93 -15.77 -1.67
C TYR A 45 -0.44 -15.82 -2.01
N GLU A 46 0.12 -17.00 -2.19
CA GLU A 46 1.54 -17.17 -2.46
C GLU A 46 1.89 -17.03 -3.94
N THR A 47 0.92 -17.31 -4.80
CA THR A 47 1.11 -17.26 -6.25
C THR A 47 -0.04 -16.55 -6.96
N GLN A 48 0.25 -16.06 -8.17
CA GLN A 48 -0.73 -15.52 -9.10
C GLN A 48 -1.86 -16.51 -9.39
N ASP A 49 -1.53 -17.77 -9.65
CA ASP A 49 -2.51 -18.81 -9.95
C ASP A 49 -3.46 -19.08 -8.78
N GLU A 50 -2.94 -19.07 -7.55
CA GLU A 50 -3.77 -19.24 -6.36
C GLU A 50 -4.79 -18.11 -6.21
N LEU A 51 -4.36 -16.87 -6.38
CA LEU A 51 -5.23 -15.71 -6.33
C LEU A 51 -6.28 -15.76 -7.44
N MET A 52 -5.87 -16.00 -8.67
CA MET A 52 -6.77 -16.03 -9.82
C MET A 52 -7.77 -17.19 -9.75
N LYS A 53 -7.36 -18.33 -9.22
CA LYS A 53 -8.29 -19.46 -8.96
C LYS A 53 -9.42 -19.05 -8.03
N VAL A 54 -9.12 -18.28 -6.98
CA VAL A 54 -10.14 -17.78 -6.05
C VAL A 54 -11.07 -16.79 -6.74
N ALA A 55 -10.53 -15.78 -7.44
CA ALA A 55 -11.34 -14.78 -8.14
C ALA A 55 -12.28 -15.44 -9.20
N ARG A 56 -11.75 -16.36 -9.99
CA ARG A 56 -12.53 -17.13 -10.98
C ARG A 56 -13.63 -17.98 -10.33
N GLU A 57 -13.37 -18.56 -9.16
CA GLU A 57 -14.38 -19.36 -8.44
C GLU A 57 -15.51 -18.51 -7.90
N TYR A 58 -15.25 -17.29 -7.40
CA TYR A 58 -16.29 -16.32 -7.06
C TYR A 58 -17.19 -16.02 -8.27
N LYS A 59 -16.56 -15.70 -9.41
CA LYS A 59 -17.28 -15.42 -10.66
C LYS A 59 -18.13 -16.61 -11.12
N LYS A 60 -17.54 -17.82 -11.11
CA LYS A 60 -18.23 -19.06 -11.51
C LYS A 60 -19.46 -19.35 -10.66
N ARG A 61 -19.40 -19.05 -9.37
CA ARG A 61 -20.53 -19.25 -8.43
C ARG A 61 -21.54 -18.12 -8.44
N GLY A 62 -21.32 -17.06 -9.22
CA GLY A 62 -22.17 -15.87 -9.20
C GLY A 62 -22.15 -15.10 -7.88
N LEU A 63 -21.08 -15.25 -7.10
CA LEU A 63 -20.90 -14.55 -5.84
C LEU A 63 -20.30 -13.16 -6.10
N PRO A 64 -20.76 -12.11 -5.40
CA PRO A 64 -20.19 -10.79 -5.55
C PRO A 64 -18.76 -10.74 -5.02
N LEU A 65 -17.86 -10.14 -5.79
CA LEU A 65 -16.49 -9.84 -5.41
C LEU A 65 -16.15 -8.46 -5.97
N ALA A 66 -15.92 -7.49 -5.10
CA ALA A 66 -15.58 -6.12 -5.50
C ALA A 66 -14.07 -5.88 -5.53
N ALA A 67 -13.34 -6.49 -4.60
CA ALA A 67 -11.90 -6.38 -4.54
C ALA A 67 -11.23 -7.67 -4.06
N ILE A 68 -10.00 -7.88 -4.49
CA ILE A 68 -9.15 -8.96 -3.99
C ILE A 68 -7.79 -8.39 -3.57
N VAL A 69 -7.31 -8.80 -2.40
CA VAL A 69 -6.08 -8.26 -1.80
C VAL A 69 -4.89 -9.15 -2.13
N ILE A 70 -3.85 -8.51 -2.69
CA ILE A 70 -2.52 -9.08 -2.85
C ILE A 70 -1.71 -8.61 -1.64
N ASP A 71 -1.62 -9.47 -0.64
CA ASP A 71 -1.02 -9.14 0.65
C ASP A 71 0.52 -9.25 0.60
N PHE A 72 1.17 -9.01 1.74
CA PHE A 72 2.63 -8.95 1.87
C PHE A 72 3.36 -10.20 1.33
N PHE A 73 4.66 -10.04 1.08
CA PHE A 73 5.57 -11.05 0.52
C PHE A 73 5.21 -11.55 -0.89
N HIS A 74 4.52 -10.73 -1.69
CA HIS A 74 4.46 -10.92 -3.14
C HIS A 74 5.70 -10.36 -3.85
N TRP A 75 6.57 -9.66 -3.12
CA TRP A 75 7.84 -9.09 -3.57
C TRP A 75 9.03 -10.04 -3.31
N PRO A 76 10.17 -9.91 -4.05
CA PRO A 76 11.37 -10.70 -3.78
C PRO A 76 11.97 -10.41 -2.40
N GLU A 77 12.09 -9.12 -2.04
CA GLU A 77 12.61 -8.66 -0.75
C GLU A 77 11.80 -7.46 -0.25
N GLN A 78 11.71 -7.32 1.08
CA GLN A 78 11.01 -6.19 1.70
C GLN A 78 11.63 -4.85 1.25
N GLY A 79 10.78 -3.96 0.69
CA GLY A 79 11.21 -2.68 0.15
C GLY A 79 11.55 -2.71 -1.34
N GLU A 80 11.21 -3.79 -2.05
CA GLU A 80 11.38 -3.85 -3.50
C GLU A 80 10.12 -3.43 -4.27
N TRP A 81 8.97 -3.29 -3.61
CA TRP A 81 7.70 -2.81 -4.18
C TRP A 81 7.46 -3.25 -5.63
N MET A 82 7.58 -4.57 -5.87
CA MET A 82 7.40 -5.19 -7.17
C MET A 82 6.95 -6.64 -7.00
N PHE A 83 6.38 -7.22 -8.03
CA PHE A 83 6.06 -8.64 -8.01
C PHE A 83 7.31 -9.51 -8.16
N ASP A 84 7.38 -10.60 -7.39
CA ASP A 84 8.38 -11.64 -7.61
C ASP A 84 7.94 -12.51 -8.82
N GLU A 85 8.64 -12.39 -9.93
CA GLU A 85 8.33 -13.06 -11.19
C GLU A 85 8.25 -14.59 -11.07
N ARG A 86 8.93 -15.17 -10.07
CA ARG A 86 8.87 -16.64 -9.82
C ARG A 86 7.48 -17.10 -9.42
N PHE A 87 6.71 -16.28 -8.75
CA PHE A 87 5.40 -16.59 -8.20
C PHE A 87 4.27 -15.77 -8.86
N TRP A 88 4.62 -14.66 -9.49
CA TRP A 88 3.71 -13.73 -10.15
C TRP A 88 4.23 -13.45 -11.58
N PRO A 89 4.14 -14.45 -12.49
CA PRO A 89 4.83 -14.40 -13.77
C PRO A 89 4.25 -13.40 -14.77
N ASP A 90 2.97 -13.06 -14.67
CA ASP A 90 2.31 -12.09 -15.56
C ASP A 90 1.30 -11.24 -14.80
N PRO A 91 1.77 -10.27 -13.97
CA PRO A 91 0.88 -9.40 -13.21
C PRO A 91 -0.02 -8.53 -14.10
N LYS A 92 0.43 -8.20 -15.32
CA LYS A 92 -0.38 -7.40 -16.24
C LYS A 92 -1.61 -8.16 -16.71
N ALA A 93 -1.45 -9.39 -17.17
CA ALA A 93 -2.57 -10.24 -17.57
C ALA A 93 -3.52 -10.52 -16.38
N MET A 94 -2.96 -10.75 -15.19
CA MET A 94 -3.75 -10.91 -13.96
C MET A 94 -4.64 -9.69 -13.69
N VAL A 95 -4.07 -8.50 -13.75
CA VAL A 95 -4.82 -7.24 -13.50
C VAL A 95 -5.89 -7.03 -14.56
N ASP A 96 -5.61 -7.31 -15.83
CA ASP A 96 -6.57 -7.16 -16.91
C ASP A 96 -7.75 -8.12 -16.73
N GLU A 97 -7.49 -9.39 -16.42
CA GLU A 97 -8.54 -10.38 -16.17
C GLU A 97 -9.40 -10.03 -14.93
N LEU A 98 -8.78 -9.56 -13.84
CA LEU A 98 -9.53 -9.09 -12.67
C LEU A 98 -10.47 -7.94 -13.03
N LYS A 99 -10.01 -6.99 -13.83
CA LYS A 99 -10.83 -5.85 -14.29
C LYS A 99 -11.98 -6.28 -15.20
N GLU A 100 -11.74 -7.24 -16.09
CA GLU A 100 -12.81 -7.82 -16.92
C GLU A 100 -13.88 -8.52 -16.07
N MET A 101 -13.49 -9.09 -14.94
CA MET A 101 -14.42 -9.63 -13.95
C MET A 101 -15.11 -8.57 -13.09
N GLY A 102 -14.72 -7.29 -13.19
CA GLY A 102 -15.20 -6.21 -12.32
C GLY A 102 -14.63 -6.25 -10.90
N VAL A 103 -13.44 -6.83 -10.74
CA VAL A 103 -12.75 -6.97 -9.43
C VAL A 103 -11.56 -6.02 -9.38
N GLU A 104 -11.49 -5.19 -8.34
CA GLU A 104 -10.37 -4.29 -8.11
C GLU A 104 -9.24 -5.00 -7.36
N PRO A 105 -8.01 -5.05 -7.93
CA PRO A 105 -6.86 -5.49 -7.17
C PRO A 105 -6.44 -4.42 -6.16
N VAL A 106 -6.13 -4.84 -4.93
CA VAL A 106 -5.59 -4.02 -3.86
C VAL A 106 -4.25 -4.61 -3.44
N VAL A 107 -3.18 -3.85 -3.52
CA VAL A 107 -1.83 -4.32 -3.21
C VAL A 107 -1.35 -3.76 -1.90
N SER A 108 -0.89 -4.64 -1.01
CA SER A 108 -0.20 -4.24 0.21
C SER A 108 1.20 -3.73 -0.13
N ILE A 109 1.53 -2.53 0.32
CA ILE A 109 2.87 -1.94 0.20
C ILE A 109 3.30 -1.39 1.55
N TRP A 110 4.34 -1.95 2.13
CA TRP A 110 4.80 -1.51 3.45
C TRP A 110 5.89 -0.45 3.33
N PRO A 111 5.90 0.56 4.20
CA PRO A 111 6.88 1.63 4.19
C PRO A 111 8.20 1.21 4.86
N THR A 112 8.65 0.01 4.58
CA THR A 112 9.85 -0.58 5.18
C THR A 112 10.73 -1.26 4.14
N THR A 113 12.00 -1.35 4.44
CA THR A 113 12.98 -2.05 3.61
C THR A 113 13.94 -2.84 4.49
N ASN A 114 14.49 -3.93 3.97
CA ASN A 114 15.55 -4.68 4.64
C ASN A 114 16.91 -4.50 3.91
N PRO A 115 18.03 -4.79 4.59
CA PRO A 115 19.36 -4.62 4.01
C PRO A 115 19.65 -5.47 2.75
N ASN A 116 18.87 -6.53 2.49
CA ASN A 116 19.03 -7.37 1.30
C ASN A 116 18.29 -6.81 0.08
N SER A 117 17.38 -5.84 0.28
CA SER A 117 16.68 -5.18 -0.82
C SER A 117 17.68 -4.52 -1.77
N ARG A 118 17.46 -4.68 -3.08
CA ARG A 118 18.28 -4.04 -4.12
C ARG A 118 18.32 -2.53 -4.03
N TYR A 119 17.32 -1.91 -3.41
CA TYR A 119 17.18 -0.46 -3.26
C TYR A 119 17.73 0.05 -1.93
N TYR A 120 18.04 -0.83 -0.97
CA TYR A 120 18.44 -0.42 0.38
C TYR A 120 19.65 0.51 0.37
N ARG A 121 20.71 0.13 -0.34
CA ARG A 121 21.93 0.89 -0.37
C ARG A 121 21.75 2.28 -0.97
N GLU A 122 21.03 2.38 -2.09
CA GLU A 122 20.73 3.66 -2.72
C GLU A 122 19.90 4.57 -1.79
N MET A 123 18.90 3.99 -1.13
CA MET A 123 18.07 4.72 -0.17
C MET A 123 18.85 5.18 1.06
N ASP A 124 19.80 4.37 1.51
CA ASP A 124 20.64 4.70 2.64
C ASP A 124 21.62 5.84 2.32
N GLU A 125 22.34 5.73 1.20
CA GLU A 125 23.28 6.75 0.71
C GLU A 125 22.56 8.09 0.46
N ALA A 126 21.29 8.06 0.05
CA ALA A 126 20.45 9.24 -0.18
C ALA A 126 19.71 9.75 1.08
N ASN A 127 19.98 9.21 2.27
CA ASN A 127 19.33 9.58 3.52
C ASN A 127 17.79 9.46 3.47
N MET A 128 17.28 8.39 2.84
CA MET A 128 15.85 8.11 2.73
C MET A 128 15.31 7.18 3.84
N LEU A 129 16.18 6.71 4.73
CA LEU A 129 15.84 5.80 5.82
C LEU A 129 15.79 6.53 7.15
N ILE A 130 14.83 6.13 8.03
CA ILE A 130 14.70 6.71 9.37
C ILE A 130 15.91 6.35 10.22
N ARG A 131 16.49 7.37 10.85
CA ARG A 131 17.59 7.24 11.82
C ARG A 131 17.20 7.89 13.14
N THR A 132 17.80 7.40 14.22
CA THR A 132 17.72 8.05 15.52
C THR A 132 18.54 9.34 15.52
N GLU A 133 18.40 10.17 16.56
CA GLU A 133 19.23 11.38 16.74
C GLU A 133 20.74 11.10 16.75
N ASN A 134 21.14 9.89 17.16
CA ASN A 134 22.54 9.46 17.16
C ASN A 134 23.00 8.85 15.82
N GLY A 135 22.17 8.91 14.78
CA GLY A 135 22.48 8.41 13.45
C GLY A 135 22.35 6.89 13.27
N THR A 136 21.88 6.16 14.27
CA THR A 136 21.59 4.73 14.14
C THR A 136 20.23 4.50 13.48
N TYR A 137 20.07 3.38 12.75
CA TYR A 137 18.79 3.08 12.10
C TYR A 137 17.70 2.77 13.12
N GLY A 138 16.49 3.24 12.85
CA GLY A 138 15.28 2.77 13.51
C GLY A 138 14.88 1.42 12.94
N THR A 139 15.33 0.33 13.56
CA THR A 139 15.07 -1.03 13.09
C THR A 139 14.09 -1.77 13.98
N PHE A 140 13.37 -2.71 13.38
CA PHE A 140 12.55 -3.68 14.09
C PHE A 140 12.64 -5.05 13.40
N ASP A 141 12.38 -6.11 14.16
CA ASP A 141 12.39 -7.47 13.63
C ASP A 141 10.98 -7.89 13.22
N PHE A 142 10.81 -8.10 11.92
CA PHE A 142 9.60 -8.70 11.36
C PHE A 142 9.98 -9.48 10.10
N TYR A 143 10.09 -10.79 10.22
CA TYR A 143 10.64 -11.66 9.18
C TYR A 143 12.02 -11.19 8.69
N GLY A 144 12.88 -10.82 9.65
CA GLY A 144 14.18 -10.22 9.44
C GLY A 144 14.22 -8.72 9.78
N MET A 145 15.43 -8.17 9.82
CA MET A 145 15.68 -6.79 10.18
C MET A 145 15.06 -5.83 9.16
N GLN A 146 14.16 -4.98 9.60
CA GLN A 146 13.47 -3.97 8.79
C GLN A 146 13.84 -2.56 9.24
N THR A 147 13.92 -1.63 8.30
CA THR A 147 14.09 -0.19 8.54
C THR A 147 12.95 0.57 7.88
N PHE A 148 12.38 1.54 8.57
CA PHE A 148 11.37 2.42 7.97
C PHE A 148 11.99 3.39 6.98
N ILE A 149 11.27 3.67 5.89
CA ILE A 149 11.59 4.78 4.99
C ILE A 149 11.16 6.11 5.63
N ASP A 150 11.92 7.16 5.40
CA ASP A 150 11.57 8.51 5.87
C ASP A 150 10.56 9.18 4.93
N THR A 151 9.28 9.02 5.19
CA THR A 151 8.20 9.64 4.41
C THR A 151 8.05 11.15 4.66
N THR A 152 8.74 11.72 5.64
CA THR A 152 8.79 13.18 5.82
C THR A 152 9.68 13.85 4.78
N ASN A 153 10.68 13.12 4.25
CA ASN A 153 11.55 13.59 3.19
C ASN A 153 10.82 13.56 1.81
N PRO A 154 10.69 14.70 1.12
CA PRO A 154 10.06 14.76 -0.19
C PRO A 154 10.71 13.89 -1.25
N GLU A 155 12.05 13.74 -1.22
CA GLU A 155 12.78 12.93 -2.19
C GLU A 155 12.51 11.44 -1.98
N THR A 156 12.37 10.98 -0.73
CA THR A 156 11.93 9.61 -0.42
C THR A 156 10.56 9.33 -1.02
N ARG A 157 9.59 10.26 -0.83
CA ARG A 157 8.24 10.08 -1.41
C ARG A 157 8.26 9.98 -2.92
N LYS A 158 9.07 10.81 -3.60
CA LYS A 158 9.22 10.76 -5.06
C LYS A 158 9.87 9.45 -5.53
N TYR A 159 10.90 9.02 -4.82
CA TYR A 159 11.62 7.80 -5.14
C TYR A 159 10.72 6.56 -5.01
N VAL A 160 10.07 6.40 -3.86
CA VAL A 160 9.15 5.28 -3.62
C VAL A 160 7.97 5.31 -4.58
N TRP A 161 7.39 6.51 -4.83
CA TRP A 161 6.32 6.65 -5.81
C TRP A 161 6.76 6.24 -7.22
N LYS A 162 7.98 6.57 -7.63
CA LYS A 162 8.52 6.12 -8.92
C LYS A 162 8.49 4.59 -9.03
N LEU A 163 8.96 3.88 -8.01
CA LEU A 163 8.99 2.42 -7.99
C LEU A 163 7.58 1.82 -7.96
N VAL A 164 6.72 2.31 -7.07
CA VAL A 164 5.32 1.88 -6.98
C VAL A 164 4.57 2.15 -8.28
N LYS A 165 4.85 3.30 -8.91
CA LYS A 165 4.24 3.64 -10.19
C LYS A 165 4.65 2.66 -11.27
N GLU A 166 5.93 2.40 -11.43
CA GLU A 166 6.48 1.52 -12.45
C GLU A 166 5.98 0.07 -12.29
N HIS A 167 6.03 -0.46 -11.05
CA HIS A 167 5.80 -1.88 -10.81
C HIS A 167 4.34 -2.25 -10.51
N TYR A 168 3.48 -1.29 -10.19
CA TYR A 168 2.06 -1.54 -9.89
C TYR A 168 1.11 -0.62 -10.65
N TYR A 169 1.32 0.70 -10.54
CA TYR A 169 0.37 1.66 -11.10
C TYR A 169 0.29 1.56 -12.62
N ASP A 170 1.41 1.43 -13.32
CA ASP A 170 1.45 1.33 -14.78
C ASP A 170 0.92 -0.04 -15.29
N LEU A 171 0.92 -1.08 -14.44
CA LEU A 171 0.21 -2.33 -14.71
C LEU A 171 -1.31 -2.20 -14.59
N GLY A 172 -1.79 -1.12 -13.96
CA GLY A 172 -3.21 -0.84 -13.79
C GLY A 172 -3.75 -1.00 -12.39
N ILE A 173 -2.92 -1.29 -11.39
CA ILE A 173 -3.31 -1.30 -9.98
C ILE A 173 -3.41 0.13 -9.47
N ARG A 174 -4.52 0.49 -8.86
CA ARG A 174 -4.81 1.84 -8.38
C ARG A 174 -5.03 1.92 -6.88
N ASN A 175 -5.14 0.78 -6.23
CA ASN A 175 -5.54 0.66 -4.83
C ASN A 175 -4.39 0.05 -4.03
N PHE A 176 -3.96 0.77 -3.01
CA PHE A 176 -2.81 0.41 -2.19
C PHE A 176 -3.20 0.35 -0.71
N TRP A 177 -2.69 -0.65 -0.03
CA TRP A 177 -2.83 -0.84 1.41
C TRP A 177 -1.46 -0.57 2.06
N LEU A 178 -1.39 0.52 2.83
CA LEU A 178 -0.19 0.98 3.54
C LEU A 178 -0.19 0.49 4.99
#